data_d0ee0046f7f943a411b3a41f7bbafca7
#
_entry.id   d0ee0046f7f943a411b3a41f7bbafca7
#
_cell.length_a   1.000
_cell.length_b   1.000
_cell.length_c   1.000
_cell.angle_alpha   90.00
_cell.angle_beta   90.00
_cell.angle_gamma   90.00
#
_symmetry.space_group_name_H-M   'P 1'
#
loop_
_entity.id
_entity.type
_entity.pdbx_description
1 polymer ?
#
loop_
_entity_poly.entity_id
_entity_poly.type
_entity_poly.pdbx_seq_one_letter_code
_entity_poly.pdbx_strand_id
1 'polypeptide(L)'
;PDAARTALAEAGYDGEPLRLMLPPPAYARRGGEIVASQLRAVGIETEIQNLEWAQWLEQVFRGKDYDLTIVSHTEPADINIYARPDYYFQYDNPEFQALMVEITGTSDPAMRSEMLKRAQRIIADDHVNAYLFQLAKTGVANAGIQGLWENAPTQANDLTGVSWSE
;
A
#
# COMPACT_ATOMS: atom_id res chain seq x y z
N PRO A 1 -17.64 -8.81 -9.22
CA PRO A 1 -18.63 -7.72 -9.08
C PRO A 1 -19.85 -8.13 -8.28
N ASP A 2 -20.41 -9.34 -8.47
CA ASP A 2 -21.66 -9.75 -7.81
C ASP A 2 -21.51 -9.88 -6.30
N ALA A 3 -20.42 -10.51 -5.82
CA ALA A 3 -20.11 -10.58 -4.40
C ALA A 3 -19.97 -9.17 -3.76
N ALA A 4 -19.39 -8.21 -4.48
CA ALA A 4 -19.28 -6.84 -3.99
C ALA A 4 -20.66 -6.17 -3.88
N ARG A 5 -21.53 -6.36 -4.86
CA ARG A 5 -22.93 -5.83 -4.78
C ARG A 5 -23.70 -6.46 -3.63
N THR A 6 -23.53 -7.78 -3.41
CA THR A 6 -24.16 -8.46 -2.26
C THR A 6 -23.64 -7.88 -0.94
N ALA A 7 -22.32 -7.74 -0.78
CA ALA A 7 -21.73 -7.17 0.42
C ALA A 7 -22.19 -5.72 0.69
N LEU A 8 -22.30 -4.89 -0.34
CA LEU A 8 -22.82 -3.53 -0.22
C LEU A 8 -24.27 -3.51 0.26
N ALA A 9 -25.11 -4.40 -0.28
CA ALA A 9 -26.50 -4.52 0.14
C ALA A 9 -26.62 -5.01 1.59
N GLU A 10 -25.81 -5.99 1.98
CA GLU A 10 -25.76 -6.52 3.36
C GLU A 10 -25.24 -5.48 4.35
N ALA A 11 -24.29 -4.64 3.94
CA ALA A 11 -23.77 -3.53 4.73
C ALA A 11 -24.74 -2.33 4.82
N GLY A 12 -25.80 -2.31 4.01
CA GLY A 12 -26.75 -1.20 3.97
C GLY A 12 -26.14 0.08 3.37
N TYR A 13 -25.22 -0.07 2.41
CA TYR A 13 -24.61 1.08 1.74
C TYR A 13 -25.68 1.92 1.03
N ASP A 14 -25.77 3.20 1.37
CA ASP A 14 -26.83 4.13 0.95
C ASP A 14 -26.51 4.90 -0.34
N GLY A 15 -25.31 4.70 -0.91
CA GLY A 15 -24.87 5.34 -2.15
C GLY A 15 -24.13 6.66 -1.95
N GLU A 16 -23.69 6.99 -0.74
CA GLU A 16 -22.87 8.18 -0.50
C GLU A 16 -21.54 8.10 -1.29
N PRO A 17 -21.18 9.14 -2.09
CA PRO A 17 -19.95 9.15 -2.84
C PRO A 17 -18.72 9.14 -1.93
N LEU A 18 -17.67 8.37 -2.30
CA LEU A 18 -16.42 8.30 -1.57
C LEU A 18 -15.38 9.24 -2.19
N ARG A 19 -14.70 10.01 -1.36
CA ARG A 19 -13.59 10.87 -1.78
C ARG A 19 -12.32 10.04 -2.00
N LEU A 20 -11.84 10.00 -3.24
CA LEU A 20 -10.59 9.33 -3.62
C LEU A 20 -9.50 10.38 -3.80
N MET A 21 -8.68 10.56 -2.75
CA MET A 21 -7.64 11.59 -2.69
C MET A 21 -6.29 11.03 -3.14
N LEU A 22 -5.76 11.55 -4.26
CA LEU A 22 -4.63 10.97 -4.97
C LEU A 22 -3.40 11.88 -4.94
N PRO A 23 -2.22 11.37 -4.53
CA PRO A 23 -0.96 12.09 -4.63
C PRO A 23 -0.49 12.22 -6.09
N PRO A 24 0.57 13.03 -6.39
CA PRO A 24 0.97 13.33 -7.75
C PRO A 24 1.46 12.16 -8.62
N PRO A 25 2.04 11.05 -8.09
CA PRO A 25 2.61 10.01 -8.92
C PRO A 25 1.62 9.38 -9.90
N ALA A 26 2.10 9.08 -11.11
CA ALA A 26 1.28 8.53 -12.18
C ALA A 26 0.58 7.21 -11.81
N TYR A 27 1.23 6.36 -11.00
CA TYR A 27 0.62 5.12 -10.52
C TYR A 27 -0.65 5.37 -9.71
N ALA A 28 -0.67 6.44 -8.88
CA ALA A 28 -1.83 6.79 -8.08
C ALA A 28 -2.93 7.41 -8.92
N ARG A 29 -2.61 8.42 -9.74
CA ARG A 29 -3.60 9.13 -10.56
C ARG A 29 -4.25 8.22 -11.59
N ARG A 30 -3.46 7.47 -12.37
CA ARG A 30 -4.00 6.50 -13.35
C ARG A 30 -4.67 5.30 -12.68
N GLY A 31 -4.09 4.79 -11.59
CA GLY A 31 -4.69 3.72 -10.79
C GLY A 31 -6.02 4.16 -10.20
N GLY A 32 -6.13 5.39 -9.74
CA GLY A 32 -7.36 5.97 -9.21
C GLY A 32 -8.50 6.02 -10.21
N GLU A 33 -8.23 6.38 -11.46
CA GLU A 33 -9.24 6.35 -12.53
C GLU A 33 -9.78 4.93 -12.77
N ILE A 34 -8.90 3.92 -12.74
CA ILE A 34 -9.29 2.52 -12.91
C ILE A 34 -10.10 2.05 -11.70
N VAL A 35 -9.64 2.34 -10.48
CA VAL A 35 -10.33 1.97 -9.24
C VAL A 35 -11.71 2.63 -9.19
N ALA A 36 -11.81 3.92 -9.50
CA ALA A 36 -13.10 4.64 -9.56
C ALA A 36 -14.07 4.00 -10.56
N SER A 37 -13.56 3.61 -11.75
CA SER A 37 -14.38 2.90 -12.75
C SER A 37 -14.87 1.54 -12.25
N GLN A 38 -14.03 0.79 -11.54
CA GLN A 38 -14.40 -0.51 -10.99
C GLN A 38 -15.39 -0.38 -9.82
N LEU A 39 -15.23 0.63 -8.96
CA LEU A 39 -16.15 0.93 -7.88
C LEU A 39 -17.53 1.33 -8.42
N ARG A 40 -17.57 2.19 -9.44
CA ARG A 40 -18.81 2.57 -10.11
C ARG A 40 -19.53 1.36 -10.71
N ALA A 41 -18.82 0.40 -11.27
CA ALA A 41 -19.40 -0.82 -11.84
C ALA A 41 -20.14 -1.69 -10.80
N VAL A 42 -19.92 -1.48 -9.51
CA VAL A 42 -20.61 -2.16 -8.40
C VAL A 42 -21.53 -1.25 -7.61
N GLY A 43 -21.66 0.02 -8.00
CA GLY A 43 -22.60 0.96 -7.39
C GLY A 43 -22.00 1.96 -6.39
N ILE A 44 -20.65 2.06 -6.34
CA ILE A 44 -19.98 3.06 -5.51
C ILE A 44 -19.50 4.22 -6.40
N GLU A 45 -20.05 5.40 -6.23
CA GLU A 45 -19.54 6.62 -6.86
C GLU A 45 -18.32 7.14 -6.11
N THR A 46 -17.35 7.70 -6.85
CA THR A 46 -16.15 8.27 -6.26
C THR A 46 -15.86 9.66 -6.79
N GLU A 47 -15.48 10.56 -5.90
CA GLU A 47 -14.99 11.90 -6.21
C GLU A 47 -13.47 11.92 -6.19
N ILE A 48 -12.84 11.93 -7.37
CA ILE A 48 -11.38 11.97 -7.49
C ILE A 48 -10.87 13.38 -7.18
N GLN A 49 -9.99 13.50 -6.20
CA GLN A 49 -9.29 14.73 -5.84
C GLN A 49 -7.78 14.53 -6.01
N ASN A 50 -7.21 15.20 -7.02
CA ASN A 50 -5.78 15.19 -7.27
C ASN A 50 -5.09 16.23 -6.39
N LEU A 51 -4.21 15.80 -5.51
CA LEU A 51 -3.50 16.65 -4.56
C LEU A 51 -2.02 16.75 -4.94
N GLU A 52 -1.38 17.84 -4.56
CA GLU A 52 0.07 17.91 -4.52
C GLU A 52 0.60 17.30 -3.20
N TRP A 53 1.89 16.88 -3.15
CA TRP A 53 2.42 16.18 -1.98
C TRP A 53 2.21 16.92 -0.66
N ALA A 54 2.36 18.25 -0.63
CA ALA A 54 2.16 19.03 0.58
C ALA A 54 0.70 18.96 1.06
N GLN A 55 -0.25 19.01 0.13
CA GLN A 55 -1.68 18.89 0.44
C GLN A 55 -2.04 17.47 0.89
N TRP A 56 -1.50 16.44 0.22
CA TRP A 56 -1.72 15.05 0.60
C TRP A 56 -1.19 14.77 2.01
N LEU A 57 0.03 15.24 2.32
CA LEU A 57 0.62 15.10 3.66
C LEU A 57 -0.21 15.81 4.74
N GLU A 58 -0.80 16.96 4.42
CA GLU A 58 -1.61 17.72 5.38
C GLU A 58 -3.00 17.08 5.55
N GLN A 59 -3.71 16.82 4.47
CA GLN A 59 -5.11 16.38 4.53
C GLN A 59 -5.21 14.89 4.80
N VAL A 60 -4.48 14.05 4.04
CA VAL A 60 -4.59 12.60 4.13
C VAL A 60 -3.74 12.05 5.27
N PHE A 61 -2.43 12.34 5.26
CA PHE A 61 -1.51 11.70 6.21
C PHE A 61 -1.67 12.21 7.64
N ARG A 62 -1.72 13.53 7.83
CA ARG A 62 -1.86 14.15 9.16
C ARG A 62 -3.31 14.34 9.58
N GLY A 63 -4.11 14.89 8.67
CA GLY A 63 -5.51 15.24 8.92
C GLY A 63 -6.43 14.04 8.94
N LYS A 64 -6.05 12.93 8.26
CA LYS A 64 -6.87 11.71 8.13
C LYS A 64 -8.26 12.00 7.54
N ASP A 65 -8.36 13.10 6.79
CA ASP A 65 -9.59 13.59 6.17
C ASP A 65 -9.67 13.10 4.72
N TYR A 66 -10.06 11.84 4.55
CA TYR A 66 -10.23 11.18 3.26
C TYR A 66 -11.04 9.89 3.45
N ASP A 67 -11.61 9.35 2.37
CA ASP A 67 -12.28 8.05 2.40
C ASP A 67 -11.38 6.98 1.75
N LEU A 68 -10.78 7.30 0.60
CA LEU A 68 -9.86 6.42 -0.12
C LEU A 68 -8.61 7.18 -0.58
N THR A 69 -7.48 6.52 -0.63
CA THR A 69 -6.25 7.02 -1.25
C THR A 69 -5.44 5.88 -1.86
N ILE A 70 -4.55 6.19 -2.81
CA ILE A 70 -3.61 5.23 -3.39
C ILE A 70 -2.20 5.76 -3.19
N VAL A 71 -1.39 5.01 -2.44
CA VAL A 71 0.01 5.36 -2.21
C VAL A 71 0.89 4.11 -2.22
N SER A 72 2.12 4.24 -2.72
CA SER A 72 3.11 3.16 -2.68
C SER A 72 3.94 3.29 -1.41
N HIS A 73 3.97 2.23 -0.62
CA HIS A 73 4.91 2.05 0.47
C HIS A 73 6.14 1.27 -0.02
N THR A 74 7.31 1.66 0.41
CA THR A 74 8.59 1.15 -0.11
C THR A 74 9.61 0.83 0.98
N GLU A 75 9.26 1.05 2.23
CA GLU A 75 10.13 0.80 3.37
C GLU A 75 10.24 -0.70 3.64
N PRO A 76 11.46 -1.24 3.84
CA PRO A 76 11.63 -2.62 4.26
C PRO A 76 10.94 -2.91 5.59
N ALA A 77 10.23 -4.03 5.68
CA ALA A 77 9.57 -4.50 6.89
C ALA A 77 8.51 -3.52 7.45
N ASP A 78 7.85 -2.76 6.60
CA ASP A 78 6.86 -1.74 6.97
C ASP A 78 5.55 -2.31 7.54
N ILE A 79 5.38 -3.64 7.59
CA ILE A 79 4.20 -4.28 8.18
C ILE A 79 3.91 -3.78 9.62
N ASN A 80 4.91 -3.26 10.32
CA ASN A 80 4.74 -2.73 11.67
C ASN A 80 3.93 -1.42 11.72
N ILE A 81 3.72 -0.75 10.58
CA ILE A 81 2.87 0.46 10.54
C ILE A 81 1.41 0.13 10.89
N TYR A 82 0.96 -1.11 10.60
CA TYR A 82 -0.38 -1.58 10.93
C TYR A 82 -0.58 -1.79 12.46
N ALA A 83 0.50 -1.83 13.24
CA ALA A 83 0.42 -1.86 14.70
C ALA A 83 0.33 -0.47 15.34
N ARG A 84 0.22 0.59 14.54
CA ARG A 84 0.12 1.98 14.99
C ARG A 84 -1.31 2.50 14.78
N PRO A 85 -2.17 2.52 15.81
CA PRO A 85 -3.56 2.93 15.66
C PRO A 85 -3.73 4.39 15.23
N ASP A 86 -2.72 5.23 15.46
CA ASP A 86 -2.67 6.63 15.05
C ASP A 86 -2.10 6.85 13.65
N TYR A 87 -1.68 5.78 12.93
CA TYR A 87 -1.21 5.92 11.56
C TYR A 87 -2.33 6.40 10.63
N TYR A 88 -2.01 6.94 9.46
CA TYR A 88 -2.99 7.67 8.65
C TYR A 88 -4.21 6.84 8.23
N PHE A 89 -4.12 5.53 8.09
CA PHE A 89 -5.26 4.64 7.80
C PHE A 89 -6.00 4.14 9.05
N GLN A 90 -5.60 4.55 10.27
CA GLN A 90 -6.33 4.40 11.53
C GLN A 90 -6.76 2.96 11.86
N TYR A 91 -5.94 1.96 11.50
CA TYR A 91 -6.22 0.58 11.82
C TYR A 91 -5.87 0.30 13.29
N ASP A 92 -6.87 -0.12 14.06
CA ASP A 92 -6.72 -0.42 15.48
C ASP A 92 -7.21 -1.85 15.79
N ASN A 93 -6.27 -2.80 15.76
CA ASN A 93 -6.52 -4.20 16.10
C ASN A 93 -5.55 -4.66 17.22
N PRO A 94 -6.04 -4.84 18.48
CA PRO A 94 -5.20 -5.25 19.59
C PRO A 94 -4.53 -6.61 19.40
N GLU A 95 -5.17 -7.56 18.71
CA GLU A 95 -4.57 -8.87 18.39
C GLU A 95 -3.37 -8.70 17.46
N PHE A 96 -3.51 -7.87 16.43
CA PHE A 96 -2.41 -7.57 15.51
C PHE A 96 -1.26 -6.87 16.24
N GLN A 97 -1.55 -5.90 17.08
CA GLN A 97 -0.55 -5.17 17.89
C GLN A 97 0.24 -6.12 18.80
N ALA A 98 -0.46 -7.01 19.51
CA ALA A 98 0.18 -8.02 20.38
C ALA A 98 1.07 -8.97 19.55
N LEU A 99 0.59 -9.45 18.41
CA LEU A 99 1.36 -10.31 17.51
C LEU A 99 2.63 -9.61 17.01
N MET A 100 2.60 -8.32 16.70
CA MET A 100 3.78 -7.57 16.26
C MET A 100 4.83 -7.41 17.37
N VAL A 101 4.41 -7.30 18.62
CA VAL A 101 5.32 -7.33 19.78
C VAL A 101 6.02 -8.69 19.89
N GLU A 102 5.29 -9.80 19.76
CA GLU A 102 5.86 -11.15 19.78
C GLU A 102 6.84 -11.37 18.61
N ILE A 103 6.49 -10.94 17.39
CA ILE A 103 7.37 -11.01 16.21
C ILE A 103 8.70 -10.28 16.46
N THR A 104 8.64 -9.11 17.08
CA THR A 104 9.82 -8.31 17.38
C THR A 104 10.73 -8.99 18.41
N GLY A 105 10.15 -9.70 19.38
CA GLY A 105 10.88 -10.45 20.39
C GLY A 105 11.38 -11.84 19.94
N THR A 106 10.96 -12.32 18.76
CA THR A 106 11.27 -13.67 18.29
C THR A 106 12.55 -13.69 17.45
N SER A 107 13.57 -14.43 17.92
CA SER A 107 14.85 -14.60 17.22
C SER A 107 14.89 -15.81 16.29
N ASP A 108 14.02 -16.81 16.45
CA ASP A 108 13.93 -17.98 15.57
C ASP A 108 13.33 -17.59 14.21
N PRO A 109 14.07 -17.76 13.08
CA PRO A 109 13.60 -17.32 11.78
C PRO A 109 12.37 -18.08 11.27
N ALA A 110 12.25 -19.37 11.58
CA ALA A 110 11.12 -20.17 11.12
C ALA A 110 9.83 -19.77 11.85
N MET A 111 9.91 -19.64 13.17
CA MET A 111 8.79 -19.15 13.98
C MET A 111 8.39 -17.74 13.57
N ARG A 112 9.35 -16.85 13.41
CA ARG A 112 9.09 -15.47 12.95
C ARG A 112 8.39 -15.43 11.60
N SER A 113 8.79 -16.31 10.66
CA SER A 113 8.16 -16.41 9.33
C SER A 113 6.69 -16.82 9.44
N GLU A 114 6.36 -17.80 10.26
CA GLU A 114 4.96 -18.22 10.47
C GLU A 114 4.11 -17.13 11.13
N MET A 115 4.67 -16.41 12.08
CA MET A 115 3.99 -15.28 12.74
C MET A 115 3.75 -14.13 11.74
N LEU A 116 4.70 -13.82 10.86
CA LEU A 116 4.51 -12.83 9.78
C LEU A 116 3.42 -13.25 8.80
N LYS A 117 3.33 -14.52 8.45
CA LYS A 117 2.23 -15.04 7.61
C LYS A 117 0.86 -14.90 8.31
N ARG A 118 0.82 -15.11 9.64
CA ARG A 118 -0.39 -14.85 10.42
C ARG A 118 -0.76 -13.38 10.41
N ALA A 119 0.21 -12.50 10.62
CA ALA A 119 0.01 -11.05 10.58
C ALA A 119 -0.57 -10.58 9.23
N GLN A 120 -0.03 -11.09 8.11
CA GLN A 120 -0.55 -10.78 6.78
C GLN A 120 -2.01 -11.25 6.59
N ARG A 121 -2.36 -12.42 7.12
CA ARG A 121 -3.75 -12.91 7.06
C ARG A 121 -4.70 -12.00 7.82
N ILE A 122 -4.34 -11.57 9.03
CA ILE A 122 -5.18 -10.65 9.83
C ILE A 122 -5.45 -9.36 9.05
N ILE A 123 -4.42 -8.73 8.47
CA ILE A 123 -4.59 -7.50 7.67
C ILE A 123 -5.52 -7.75 6.47
N ALA A 124 -5.36 -8.89 5.80
CA ALA A 124 -6.18 -9.23 4.64
C ALA A 124 -7.64 -9.50 5.00
N ASP A 125 -7.88 -10.23 6.09
CA ASP A 125 -9.21 -10.58 6.57
C ASP A 125 -9.97 -9.35 7.13
N ASP A 126 -9.24 -8.42 7.72
CA ASP A 126 -9.79 -7.14 8.21
C ASP A 126 -9.99 -6.09 7.08
N HIS A 127 -9.60 -6.41 5.86
CA HIS A 127 -9.76 -5.53 4.68
C HIS A 127 -9.19 -4.12 4.86
N VAL A 128 -8.07 -4.00 5.59
CA VAL A 128 -7.45 -2.70 5.91
C VAL A 128 -7.04 -1.95 4.64
N ASN A 129 -6.47 -2.69 3.67
CA ASN A 129 -6.04 -2.16 2.38
C ASN A 129 -6.43 -3.08 1.22
N ALA A 130 -6.73 -2.49 0.08
CA ALA A 130 -6.77 -3.19 -1.19
C ALA A 130 -5.39 -3.15 -1.83
N TYR A 131 -4.67 -4.27 -1.85
CA TYR A 131 -3.37 -4.40 -2.51
C TYR A 131 -3.56 -4.50 -4.02
N LEU A 132 -3.20 -3.43 -4.74
CA LEU A 132 -3.47 -3.33 -6.18
C LEU A 132 -2.39 -4.02 -7.01
N PHE A 133 -1.13 -3.65 -6.81
CA PHE A 133 0.02 -4.19 -7.54
C PHE A 133 1.35 -3.81 -6.86
N GLN A 134 2.40 -4.54 -7.21
CA GLN A 134 3.77 -4.13 -6.91
C GLN A 134 4.35 -3.42 -8.12
N LEU A 135 4.78 -2.16 -7.94
CA LEU A 135 5.35 -1.37 -9.01
C LEU A 135 6.74 -1.92 -9.38
N ALA A 136 6.91 -2.33 -10.64
CA ALA A 136 8.19 -2.75 -11.13
C ALA A 136 9.15 -1.55 -11.22
N LYS A 137 10.33 -1.66 -10.60
CA LYS A 137 11.42 -0.70 -10.76
C LYS A 137 12.22 -1.10 -11.99
N THR A 138 12.01 -0.39 -13.09
CA THR A 138 12.74 -0.64 -14.34
C THR A 138 13.88 0.36 -14.49
N GLY A 139 14.96 -0.08 -15.13
CA GLY A 139 16.11 0.75 -15.49
C GLY A 139 16.50 0.55 -16.93
N VAL A 140 17.16 1.55 -17.51
CA VAL A 140 17.79 1.48 -18.84
C VAL A 140 19.24 1.88 -18.68
N ALA A 141 20.13 1.07 -19.22
CA ALA A 141 21.58 1.33 -19.21
C ALA A 141 22.19 1.02 -20.56
N ASN A 142 23.38 1.57 -20.82
CA ASN A 142 24.17 1.16 -21.97
C ASN A 142 24.56 -0.31 -21.85
N ALA A 143 24.55 -1.06 -22.95
CA ALA A 143 24.85 -2.49 -22.96
C ALA A 143 26.26 -2.85 -22.46
N GLY A 144 27.21 -1.91 -22.48
CA GLY A 144 28.55 -2.09 -21.92
C GLY A 144 28.63 -1.89 -20.40
N ILE A 145 27.57 -1.48 -19.73
CA ILE A 145 27.56 -1.34 -18.25
C ILE A 145 27.23 -2.67 -17.61
N GLN A 146 28.06 -3.08 -16.65
CA GLN A 146 27.90 -4.29 -15.86
C GLN A 146 27.82 -3.95 -14.37
N GLY A 147 27.30 -4.88 -13.55
CA GLY A 147 27.25 -4.74 -12.10
C GLY A 147 26.10 -3.90 -11.54
N LEU A 148 25.13 -3.51 -12.38
CA LEU A 148 23.90 -2.90 -11.88
C LEU A 148 23.04 -3.94 -11.14
N TRP A 149 22.39 -3.53 -10.07
CA TRP A 149 21.48 -4.42 -9.34
C TRP A 149 20.24 -4.76 -10.17
N GLU A 150 19.98 -6.04 -10.35
CA GLU A 150 18.73 -6.52 -10.96
C GLU A 150 17.56 -6.44 -9.98
N ASN A 151 17.82 -6.74 -8.70
CA ASN A 151 16.84 -6.74 -7.62
C ASN A 151 17.36 -5.91 -6.45
N ALA A 152 17.22 -4.59 -6.53
CA ALA A 152 17.67 -3.71 -5.47
C ALA A 152 16.86 -3.93 -4.18
N PRO A 153 17.49 -4.24 -3.03
CA PRO A 153 16.81 -4.48 -1.77
C PRO A 153 16.28 -3.18 -1.14
N THR A 154 16.72 -2.05 -1.64
CA THR A 154 16.33 -0.71 -1.19
C THR A 154 16.17 0.21 -2.39
N GLN A 155 15.72 1.44 -2.18
CA GLN A 155 15.66 2.47 -3.24
C GLN A 155 17.02 3.10 -3.57
N ALA A 156 18.04 2.82 -2.79
CA ALA A 156 19.40 3.29 -3.06
C ALA A 156 19.98 2.64 -4.31
N ASN A 157 20.89 3.33 -4.97
CA ASN A 157 21.70 2.78 -6.06
C ASN A 157 23.13 2.61 -5.55
N ASP A 158 23.54 1.36 -5.34
CA ASP A 158 24.94 1.05 -5.09
C ASP A 158 25.66 0.91 -6.44
N LEU A 159 26.60 1.79 -6.69
CA LEU A 159 27.39 1.82 -7.93
C LEU A 159 28.84 1.32 -7.72
N THR A 160 29.17 0.81 -6.53
CA THR A 160 30.56 0.38 -6.20
C THR A 160 31.04 -0.81 -7.05
N GLY A 161 30.11 -1.66 -7.50
CA GLY A 161 30.41 -2.79 -8.39
C GLY A 161 30.20 -2.51 -9.88
N VAL A 162 29.86 -1.29 -10.26
CA VAL A 162 29.56 -0.95 -11.65
C VAL A 162 30.83 -0.69 -12.45
N SER A 163 30.93 -1.31 -13.63
CA SER A 163 32.06 -1.17 -14.55
C SER A 163 31.60 -1.18 -16.01
N TRP A 164 32.49 -0.79 -16.91
CA TRP A 164 32.32 -1.00 -18.33
C TRP A 164 32.88 -2.38 -18.72
N SER A 165 32.18 -3.08 -19.62
CA SER A 165 32.77 -4.22 -20.32
C SER A 165 33.84 -3.72 -21.27
N GLU A 166 34.99 -4.40 -21.31
CA GLU A 166 36.02 -4.18 -22.32
C GLU A 166 35.54 -4.54 -23.74
#